data_e4c43022feef76c923e39a1f4a1c508a
#
_entry.id   e4c43022feef76c923e39a1f4a1c508a
#
_cell.length_a   1.000
_cell.length_b   1.000
_cell.length_c   1.000
_cell.angle_alpha   90.00
_cell.angle_beta   90.00
_cell.angle_gamma   90.00
#
_symmetry.space_group_name_H-M   'P 1'
#
loop_
_entity.id
_entity.type
_entity.pdbx_description
1 polymer ?
#
loop_
_entity_poly.entity_id
_entity_poly.type
_entity_poly.pdbx_seq_one_letter_code
_entity_poly.pdbx_strand_id
1 'polypeptide(L)'
;MNKQTILIPAACCAALLAPWAWADGVPMPRTVPAAYTQECGACHLAFPPGLLPAASWQRVMAGLGRHYGTDASLDAGTAQPLRAWLQANAAPYKRVREEPPQDRITQSNWFLRKHREVAPDVFRRTSIKSAANCAACHGGADQGNFSEHAVRI
;
A
#
# COMPACT_ATOMS: atom_id res chain seq x y z
N MET A 1 -71.87 12.24 13.82
CA MET A 1 -70.62 12.92 13.41
C MET A 1 -69.45 12.14 13.99
N ASN A 2 -68.89 11.21 13.18
CA ASN A 2 -67.76 10.37 13.60
C ASN A 2 -66.44 11.06 13.24
N LYS A 3 -65.64 11.42 14.27
CA LYS A 3 -64.29 11.90 14.08
C LYS A 3 -63.34 10.69 13.96
N GLN A 4 -62.90 10.39 12.74
CA GLN A 4 -61.83 9.44 12.52
C GLN A 4 -60.46 10.08 12.78
N THR A 5 -59.77 9.61 13.79
CA THR A 5 -58.40 10.01 14.12
C THR A 5 -57.46 9.23 13.25
N ILE A 6 -56.80 9.89 12.29
CA ILE A 6 -55.78 9.27 11.41
C ILE A 6 -54.46 9.25 12.21
N LEU A 7 -54.02 8.05 12.56
CA LEU A 7 -52.66 7.82 13.11
C LEU A 7 -51.69 7.70 11.94
N ILE A 8 -50.78 8.70 11.85
CA ILE A 8 -49.66 8.67 10.88
C ILE A 8 -48.52 7.88 11.53
N PRO A 9 -48.03 6.75 10.93
CA PRO A 9 -46.88 6.05 11.45
C PRO A 9 -45.62 6.90 11.21
N ALA A 10 -44.86 7.19 12.25
CA ALA A 10 -43.56 7.79 12.18
C ALA A 10 -42.57 6.76 11.61
N ALA A 11 -42.21 6.92 10.34
CA ALA A 11 -41.15 6.12 9.71
C ALA A 11 -39.81 6.54 10.29
N CYS A 12 -39.21 5.70 11.17
CA CYS A 12 -37.84 5.84 11.62
C CYS A 12 -36.89 5.61 10.46
N CYS A 13 -36.37 6.67 9.85
CA CYS A 13 -35.20 6.59 8.97
C CYS A 13 -33.95 6.20 9.78
N ALA A 14 -33.65 4.91 9.88
CA ALA A 14 -32.37 4.44 10.34
C ALA A 14 -31.32 4.81 9.28
N ALA A 15 -30.58 5.90 9.50
CA ALA A 15 -29.42 6.26 8.70
C ALA A 15 -28.35 5.20 8.92
N LEU A 16 -28.17 4.33 7.93
CA LEU A 16 -27.05 3.38 7.86
C LEU A 16 -25.78 4.22 7.72
N LEU A 17 -25.04 4.39 8.82
CA LEU A 17 -23.69 4.93 8.82
C LEU A 17 -22.80 3.87 8.13
N ALA A 18 -22.69 3.95 6.80
CA ALA A 18 -21.70 3.17 6.07
C ALA A 18 -20.31 3.57 6.59
N PRO A 19 -19.47 2.61 6.99
CA PRO A 19 -18.10 2.92 7.37
C PRO A 19 -17.43 3.58 6.17
N TRP A 20 -16.85 4.74 6.36
CA TRP A 20 -16.11 5.46 5.33
C TRP A 20 -14.95 4.57 4.91
N ALA A 21 -15.04 4.02 3.72
CA ALA A 21 -13.98 3.20 3.15
C ALA A 21 -12.74 4.11 2.98
N TRP A 22 -11.65 3.74 3.63
CA TRP A 22 -10.36 4.41 3.51
C TRP A 22 -9.85 4.19 2.09
N ALA A 23 -10.16 5.12 1.18
CA ALA A 23 -9.92 4.97 -0.25
C ALA A 23 -8.42 4.97 -0.62
N ASP A 24 -7.55 5.46 0.25
CA ASP A 24 -6.12 5.67 -0.01
C ASP A 24 -5.18 4.68 0.68
N GLY A 25 -5.70 3.79 1.52
CA GLY A 25 -4.91 2.76 2.19
C GLY A 25 -4.55 1.59 1.26
N VAL A 26 -3.34 1.07 1.39
CA VAL A 26 -2.93 -0.25 0.90
C VAL A 26 -2.58 -1.08 2.13
N PRO A 27 -3.58 -1.64 2.81
CA PRO A 27 -3.34 -2.29 4.09
C PRO A 27 -2.38 -3.47 3.91
N MET A 28 -1.56 -3.69 4.94
CA MET A 28 -0.83 -4.94 5.05
C MET A 28 -1.82 -6.11 5.16
N PRO A 29 -1.51 -7.27 4.57
CA PRO A 29 -2.31 -8.47 4.78
C PRO A 29 -2.43 -8.80 6.27
N ARG A 30 -3.54 -9.42 6.69
CA ARG A 30 -3.76 -9.78 8.10
C ARG A 30 -2.67 -10.70 8.66
N THR A 31 -2.14 -11.56 7.82
CA THR A 31 -1.04 -12.47 8.17
C THR A 31 0.19 -12.08 7.37
N VAL A 32 1.22 -11.60 8.05
CA VAL A 32 2.51 -11.24 7.46
C VAL A 32 3.55 -12.25 7.94
N PRO A 33 4.28 -12.93 7.06
CA PRO A 33 5.37 -13.80 7.46
C PRO A 33 6.44 -13.02 8.23
N ALA A 34 6.92 -13.56 9.35
CA ALA A 34 7.99 -12.91 10.12
C ALA A 34 9.24 -12.65 9.25
N ALA A 35 9.60 -13.61 8.39
CA ALA A 35 10.70 -13.46 7.44
C ALA A 35 10.52 -12.26 6.49
N TYR A 36 9.27 -11.91 6.10
CA TYR A 36 9.05 -10.73 5.25
C TYR A 36 9.47 -9.45 5.96
N THR A 37 9.07 -9.29 7.21
CA THR A 37 9.43 -8.11 8.00
C THR A 37 10.93 -8.08 8.32
N GLN A 38 11.53 -9.23 8.61
CA GLN A 38 12.94 -9.35 8.96
C GLN A 38 13.84 -9.08 7.74
N GLU A 39 13.58 -9.73 6.62
CA GLU A 39 14.46 -9.66 5.45
C GLU A 39 14.22 -8.38 4.62
N CYS A 40 12.96 -8.08 4.32
CA CYS A 40 12.64 -6.91 3.50
C CYS A 40 12.64 -5.60 4.32
N GLY A 41 12.37 -5.69 5.62
CA GLY A 41 12.38 -4.56 6.55
C GLY A 41 13.76 -4.11 7.04
N ALA A 42 14.81 -4.89 6.79
CA ALA A 42 16.15 -4.63 7.29
C ALA A 42 16.78 -3.32 6.74
N CYS A 43 16.45 -2.93 5.51
CA CYS A 43 17.05 -1.78 4.83
C CYS A 43 16.06 -0.65 4.55
N HIS A 44 14.80 -0.96 4.36
CA HIS A 44 13.74 0.00 4.07
C HIS A 44 12.39 -0.52 4.58
N LEU A 45 11.34 0.25 4.44
CA LEU A 45 9.99 -0.21 4.74
C LEU A 45 9.68 -1.51 4.01
N ALA A 46 9.23 -2.55 4.72
CA ALA A 46 8.64 -3.74 4.12
C ALA A 46 7.32 -3.34 3.45
N PHE A 47 7.35 -3.08 2.16
CA PHE A 47 6.23 -2.49 1.42
C PHE A 47 5.00 -3.40 1.40
N PRO A 48 3.79 -2.87 1.58
CA PRO A 48 2.58 -3.65 1.36
C PRO A 48 2.58 -4.33 -0.02
N PRO A 49 2.34 -5.64 -0.10
CA PRO A 49 2.33 -6.38 -1.38
C PRO A 49 1.36 -5.78 -2.42
N GLY A 50 0.28 -5.18 -1.94
CA GLY A 50 -0.72 -4.52 -2.78
C GLY A 50 -0.24 -3.27 -3.54
N LEU A 51 1.03 -2.87 -3.41
CA LEU A 51 1.62 -1.75 -4.16
C LEU A 51 2.17 -2.15 -5.53
N LEU A 52 2.36 -3.44 -5.80
CA LEU A 52 2.82 -3.95 -7.09
C LEU A 52 1.96 -5.12 -7.58
N PRO A 53 1.84 -5.32 -8.90
CA PRO A 53 1.21 -6.51 -9.46
C PRO A 53 2.07 -7.76 -9.23
N ALA A 54 1.45 -8.94 -9.32
CA ALA A 54 2.10 -10.21 -9.05
C ALA A 54 3.34 -10.45 -9.95
N ALA A 55 3.26 -10.07 -11.22
CA ALA A 55 4.38 -10.22 -12.16
C ALA A 55 5.59 -9.36 -11.76
N SER A 56 5.36 -8.14 -11.24
CA SER A 56 6.43 -7.30 -10.71
C SER A 56 7.10 -7.94 -9.50
N TRP A 57 6.32 -8.48 -8.57
CA TRP A 57 6.88 -9.20 -7.42
C TRP A 57 7.68 -10.44 -7.85
N GLN A 58 7.23 -11.15 -8.89
CA GLN A 58 8.01 -12.28 -9.44
C GLN A 58 9.41 -11.84 -9.89
N ARG A 59 9.49 -10.72 -10.64
CA ARG A 59 10.79 -10.22 -11.15
C ARG A 59 11.66 -9.68 -10.02
N VAL A 60 11.09 -8.93 -9.08
CA VAL A 60 11.81 -8.46 -7.88
C VAL A 60 12.42 -9.65 -7.13
N MET A 61 11.62 -10.67 -6.84
CA MET A 61 12.09 -11.88 -6.13
C MET A 61 13.07 -12.74 -6.94
N ALA A 62 13.03 -12.69 -8.26
CA ALA A 62 14.01 -13.36 -9.12
C ALA A 62 15.33 -12.59 -9.22
N GLY A 63 15.30 -11.28 -8.97
CA GLY A 63 16.43 -10.36 -9.12
C GLY A 63 17.08 -9.89 -7.81
N LEU A 64 16.84 -10.55 -6.67
CA LEU A 64 17.32 -10.10 -5.37
C LEU A 64 18.84 -9.89 -5.29
N GLY A 65 19.65 -10.68 -5.99
CA GLY A 65 21.11 -10.49 -6.03
C GLY A 65 21.55 -9.17 -6.70
N ARG A 66 20.63 -8.42 -7.32
CA ARG A 66 20.86 -7.09 -7.92
C ARG A 66 19.67 -6.16 -7.61
N HIS A 67 19.18 -6.23 -6.38
CA HIS A 67 18.02 -5.48 -5.94
C HIS A 67 18.32 -3.97 -5.93
N TYR A 68 18.05 -3.32 -7.07
CA TYR A 68 18.28 -1.88 -7.28
C TYR A 68 19.68 -1.38 -6.90
N GLY A 69 20.71 -2.23 -7.15
CA GLY A 69 22.10 -1.91 -6.88
C GLY A 69 22.66 -2.52 -5.59
N THR A 70 21.85 -3.26 -4.84
CA THR A 70 22.22 -3.93 -3.59
C THR A 70 21.99 -5.44 -3.72
N ASP A 71 22.85 -6.26 -3.14
CA ASP A 71 22.61 -7.68 -2.99
C ASP A 71 21.68 -7.91 -1.77
N ALA A 72 20.46 -8.35 -2.05
CA ALA A 72 19.44 -8.74 -1.08
C ALA A 72 19.09 -10.24 -1.23
N SER A 73 20.05 -11.06 -1.67
CA SER A 73 19.86 -12.48 -1.88
C SER A 73 19.41 -13.19 -0.61
N LEU A 74 18.49 -14.12 -0.78
CA LEU A 74 17.99 -14.99 0.28
C LEU A 74 18.26 -16.44 -0.11
N ASP A 75 18.36 -17.31 0.89
CA ASP A 75 18.35 -18.75 0.64
C ASP A 75 16.99 -19.19 0.06
N ALA A 76 16.99 -20.33 -0.66
CA ALA A 76 15.81 -20.80 -1.36
C ALA A 76 14.64 -21.13 -0.42
N GLY A 77 14.94 -21.62 0.80
CA GLY A 77 13.92 -21.97 1.80
C GLY A 77 13.15 -20.74 2.30
N THR A 78 13.83 -19.59 2.40
CA THR A 78 13.24 -18.30 2.77
C THR A 78 12.58 -17.62 1.58
N ALA A 79 13.26 -17.61 0.42
CA ALA A 79 12.77 -16.89 -0.76
C ALA A 79 11.48 -17.48 -1.35
N GLN A 80 11.32 -18.80 -1.38
CA GLN A 80 10.18 -19.45 -2.02
C GLN A 80 8.84 -19.17 -1.32
N PRO A 81 8.71 -19.32 0.01
CA PRO A 81 7.48 -18.95 0.71
C PRO A 81 7.15 -17.46 0.58
N LEU A 82 8.15 -16.57 0.64
CA LEU A 82 7.95 -15.14 0.48
C LEU A 82 7.44 -14.79 -0.91
N ARG A 83 7.99 -15.42 -1.96
CA ARG A 83 7.51 -15.25 -3.34
C ARG A 83 6.04 -15.63 -3.47
N ALA A 84 5.65 -16.78 -2.95
CA ALA A 84 4.27 -17.26 -2.99
C ALA A 84 3.33 -16.29 -2.24
N TRP A 85 3.74 -15.84 -1.05
CA TRP A 85 2.96 -14.90 -0.25
C TRP A 85 2.80 -13.52 -0.93
N LEU A 86 3.87 -12.97 -1.49
CA LEU A 86 3.83 -11.71 -2.24
C LEU A 86 2.90 -11.78 -3.45
N GLN A 87 2.93 -12.88 -4.21
CA GLN A 87 2.05 -13.10 -5.35
C GLN A 87 0.57 -13.19 -4.93
N ALA A 88 0.29 -13.91 -3.85
CA ALA A 88 -1.08 -14.09 -3.34
C ALA A 88 -1.69 -12.78 -2.80
N ASN A 89 -0.85 -11.83 -2.36
CA ASN A 89 -1.27 -10.56 -1.77
C ASN A 89 -0.96 -9.34 -2.66
N ALA A 90 -0.53 -9.56 -3.89
CA ALA A 90 -0.21 -8.51 -4.86
C ALA A 90 -1.42 -7.64 -5.22
N ALA A 91 -1.16 -6.47 -5.78
CA ALA A 91 -2.21 -5.58 -6.23
C ALA A 91 -3.12 -6.26 -7.27
N PRO A 92 -4.44 -6.18 -7.12
CA PRO A 92 -5.34 -6.48 -8.22
C PRO A 92 -5.17 -5.38 -9.28
N TYR A 93 -5.28 -5.74 -10.57
CA TYR A 93 -5.19 -4.82 -11.71
C TYR A 93 -6.14 -3.60 -11.64
N LYS A 94 -7.13 -3.63 -10.79
CA LYS A 94 -8.01 -2.47 -10.54
C LYS A 94 -7.27 -1.28 -9.93
N ARG A 95 -6.24 -1.51 -9.11
CA ARG A 95 -5.46 -0.46 -8.44
C ARG A 95 -4.18 -0.10 -9.18
N VAL A 96 -3.45 -1.11 -9.62
CA VAL A 96 -2.23 -0.96 -10.42
C VAL A 96 -2.48 -1.62 -11.76
N ARG A 97 -2.92 -0.82 -12.74
CA ARG A 97 -3.37 -1.31 -14.06
C ARG A 97 -2.22 -1.76 -14.96
N GLU A 98 -1.02 -1.43 -14.59
CA GLU A 98 0.19 -1.69 -15.38
C GLU A 98 1.37 -2.04 -14.47
N GLU A 99 2.33 -2.72 -15.02
CA GLU A 99 3.60 -2.98 -14.37
C GLU A 99 4.45 -1.70 -14.44
N PRO A 100 4.88 -1.15 -13.28
CA PRO A 100 5.66 0.08 -13.32
C PRO A 100 7.04 -0.16 -13.92
N PRO A 101 7.65 0.86 -14.54
CA PRO A 101 9.01 0.76 -15.07
C PRO A 101 9.98 0.19 -14.03
N GLN A 102 10.76 -0.82 -14.40
CA GLN A 102 11.73 -1.48 -13.53
C GLN A 102 11.13 -2.04 -12.22
N ASP A 103 9.84 -2.32 -12.22
CA ASP A 103 9.10 -2.79 -11.02
C ASP A 103 9.21 -1.85 -9.80
N ARG A 104 9.45 -0.55 -10.04
CA ARG A 104 9.58 0.45 -8.99
C ARG A 104 8.22 1.03 -8.58
N ILE A 105 7.83 0.84 -7.33
CA ILE A 105 6.60 1.41 -6.75
C ILE A 105 6.52 2.92 -7.02
N THR A 106 7.63 3.64 -6.86
CA THR A 106 7.72 5.10 -7.04
C THR A 106 7.64 5.57 -8.49
N GLN A 107 7.64 4.66 -9.44
CA GLN A 107 7.45 4.94 -10.87
C GLN A 107 6.08 4.48 -11.38
N SER A 108 5.25 3.91 -10.53
CA SER A 108 3.88 3.56 -10.90
C SER A 108 3.05 4.81 -11.17
N ASN A 109 2.14 4.76 -12.15
CA ASN A 109 1.22 5.84 -12.43
C ASN A 109 0.35 6.19 -11.22
N TRP A 110 0.07 5.21 -10.36
CA TRP A 110 -0.62 5.45 -9.11
C TRP A 110 0.21 6.34 -8.17
N PHE A 111 1.50 6.02 -7.95
CA PHE A 111 2.39 6.82 -7.12
C PHE A 111 2.55 8.24 -7.66
N LEU A 112 2.86 8.38 -8.96
CA LEU A 112 3.06 9.67 -9.61
C LEU A 112 1.82 10.57 -9.50
N ARG A 113 0.63 10.00 -9.70
CA ARG A 113 -0.63 10.74 -9.58
C ARG A 113 -0.90 11.22 -8.16
N LYS A 114 -0.60 10.38 -7.15
CA LYS A 114 -0.83 10.72 -5.73
C LYS A 114 0.18 11.74 -5.21
N HIS A 115 1.36 11.81 -5.79
CA HIS A 115 2.43 12.73 -5.38
C HIS A 115 2.67 13.88 -6.38
N ARG A 116 1.72 14.14 -7.29
CA ARG A 116 1.87 15.18 -8.33
C ARG A 116 2.12 16.58 -7.77
N GLU A 117 1.68 16.85 -6.55
CA GLU A 117 1.83 18.15 -5.85
C GLU A 117 3.13 18.23 -5.03
N VAL A 118 3.88 17.12 -4.94
CA VAL A 118 5.17 17.08 -4.25
C VAL A 118 6.29 17.38 -5.25
N ALA A 119 6.98 18.49 -5.06
CA ALA A 119 8.08 18.86 -5.94
C ALA A 119 9.22 17.82 -5.87
N PRO A 120 9.88 17.49 -6.98
CA PRO A 120 10.90 16.43 -7.02
C PRO A 120 12.10 16.63 -6.09
N ASP A 121 12.44 17.88 -5.74
CA ASP A 121 13.50 18.22 -4.82
C ASP A 121 13.17 17.85 -3.37
N VAL A 122 11.89 17.81 -3.00
CA VAL A 122 11.45 17.36 -1.67
C VAL A 122 11.96 15.95 -1.39
N PHE A 123 11.89 15.03 -2.36
CA PHE A 123 12.37 13.65 -2.18
C PHE A 123 13.89 13.55 -2.01
N ARG A 124 14.66 14.61 -2.39
CA ARG A 124 16.12 14.66 -2.25
C ARG A 124 16.59 15.33 -0.96
N ARG A 125 15.69 15.88 -0.15
CA ARG A 125 16.03 16.48 1.16
C ARG A 125 16.75 15.46 2.04
N THR A 126 17.72 15.90 2.82
CA THR A 126 18.51 15.04 3.72
C THR A 126 17.64 14.23 4.69
N SER A 127 16.51 14.80 5.13
CA SER A 127 15.54 14.14 6.01
C SER A 127 14.72 13.05 5.32
N ILE A 128 14.61 13.09 3.97
CA ILE A 128 13.77 12.17 3.19
C ILE A 128 14.63 11.18 2.40
N LYS A 129 15.64 11.67 1.70
CA LYS A 129 16.66 10.93 0.92
C LYS A 129 16.13 10.25 -0.35
N SER A 130 14.92 9.75 -0.37
CA SER A 130 14.37 8.98 -1.48
C SER A 130 12.85 9.03 -1.50
N ALA A 131 12.26 9.01 -2.69
CA ALA A 131 10.81 8.82 -2.87
C ALA A 131 10.32 7.46 -2.33
N ALA A 132 11.21 6.48 -2.16
CA ALA A 132 10.89 5.18 -1.57
C ALA A 132 10.87 5.20 -0.03
N ASN A 133 11.30 6.30 0.61
CA ASN A 133 11.21 6.46 2.06
C ASN A 133 9.83 6.97 2.47
N CYS A 134 8.82 6.13 2.31
CA CYS A 134 7.42 6.48 2.61
C CYS A 134 7.22 6.92 4.05
N ALA A 135 7.94 6.32 5.00
CA ALA A 135 7.84 6.63 6.42
C ALA A 135 8.30 8.05 6.78
N ALA A 136 9.12 8.69 5.93
CA ALA A 136 9.54 10.08 6.14
C ALA A 136 8.37 11.06 6.09
N CYS A 137 7.30 10.73 5.37
CA CYS A 137 6.10 11.56 5.24
C CYS A 137 4.85 10.89 5.82
N HIS A 138 4.71 9.56 5.67
CA HIS A 138 3.55 8.81 6.11
C HIS A 138 3.85 8.06 7.41
N GLY A 139 3.46 8.62 8.55
CA GLY A 139 3.74 8.05 9.87
C GLY A 139 3.13 6.68 10.16
N GLY A 140 2.20 6.21 9.32
CA GLY A 140 1.58 4.88 9.41
C GLY A 140 1.91 3.98 8.22
N ALA A 141 2.99 4.27 7.48
CA ALA A 141 3.35 3.53 6.27
C ALA A 141 3.63 2.04 6.53
N ASP A 142 4.18 1.71 7.69
CA ASP A 142 4.44 0.35 8.17
C ASP A 142 3.15 -0.47 8.35
N GLN A 143 2.04 0.21 8.61
CA GLN A 143 0.69 -0.37 8.70
C GLN A 143 -0.08 -0.27 7.37
N GLY A 144 0.57 0.21 6.30
CA GLY A 144 -0.09 0.46 5.01
C GLY A 144 -1.03 1.67 5.00
N ASN A 145 -0.90 2.56 5.98
CA ASN A 145 -1.64 3.82 6.03
C ASN A 145 -0.86 4.91 5.29
N PHE A 146 -1.34 5.25 4.09
CA PHE A 146 -0.79 6.31 3.24
C PHE A 146 -1.77 7.48 3.09
N SER A 147 -2.65 7.69 4.08
CA SER A 147 -3.61 8.81 4.07
C SER A 147 -2.89 10.15 3.98
N GLU A 148 -3.37 11.02 3.11
CA GLU A 148 -2.89 12.40 2.97
C GLU A 148 -3.15 13.24 4.24
N HIS A 149 -4.16 12.88 5.04
CA HIS A 149 -4.46 13.53 6.31
C HIS A 149 -3.45 13.22 7.43
N ALA A 150 -2.59 12.22 7.24
CA ALA A 150 -1.57 11.81 8.21
C ALA A 150 -0.14 12.13 7.76
N VAL A 151 0.01 12.95 6.71
CA VAL A 151 1.32 13.37 6.19
C VAL A 151 1.98 14.37 7.15
N ARG A 152 3.26 14.17 7.41
CA ARG A 152 4.13 15.07 8.19
C ARG A 152 5.27 15.52 7.28
N ILE A 153 5.37 16.81 7.01
CA ILE A 153 6.43 17.41 6.20
C ILE A 153 7.15 18.45 7.03
#